data_330a24c48a1347643cc0a330c2bdb470
#
_entry.id   330a24c48a1347643cc0a330c2bdb470
#
_cell.length_a   1.000
_cell.length_b   1.000
_cell.length_c   1.000
_cell.angle_alpha   90.00
_cell.angle_beta   90.00
_cell.angle_gamma   90.00
#
_symmetry.space_group_name_H-M   'P 1'
#
loop_
_entity.id
_entity.type
_entity.pdbx_description
1 polymer ?
#
loop_
_entity_poly.entity_id
_entity_poly.type
_entity_poly.pdbx_seq_one_letter_code
_entity_poly.pdbx_strand_id
1 'polypeptide(L)'
;MFLTKDMTDEFRQKFQADGQKKVAQHATVKNGIHASSQNVEAIVKNPPVYSIDLEHGKVANQKQSGRCWMFAALNTFRHKIFNEFKLEEFELSQSYTFFWDKYEKANFFHENILKTAHEPITSRNVAFLLQTPQQDGGQWDMVVSLFEKYGVVPKSVYPESISSSNSRELNTYLNKLLRQDAQILRELLATGADQATVQSKKEELLQEIFNFLAMSLGLPPRTFSFSYRDKDNNFHTESGLTPQSFYKKYVDLQLEDYVSVINAPTVDKPYGQSYTVEMLGNVVGSREVRYLNVPMERLKELAIAQMKAGETVWFGSDVGQVSNRKAGILATDVYDFEAGMDIQLTQDKAGRLDYAESLMTHAMVLTGVDLDEAGRPLKWKVENSWGDKVGTDGYFVASDAWMDEYTYQIVVCKELLTEEELAAYEAEPIVLAPWDPMGALASK
;
A
#
# COMPACT_ATOMS: atom_id res chain seq x y z
N MET A 1 -37.78 8.99 13.49
CA MET A 1 -38.15 10.43 13.40
C MET A 1 -38.27 10.81 11.93
N PHE A 2 -39.34 11.50 11.51
CA PHE A 2 -39.46 12.02 10.17
C PHE A 2 -39.02 13.50 10.16
N LEU A 3 -38.25 13.90 9.15
CA LEU A 3 -37.93 15.32 8.92
C LEU A 3 -39.20 16.05 8.49
N THR A 4 -39.62 17.05 9.28
CA THR A 4 -40.77 17.87 8.96
C THR A 4 -40.35 19.20 8.33
N LYS A 5 -41.28 19.84 7.64
CA LYS A 5 -41.04 21.17 7.05
C LYS A 5 -40.70 22.21 8.13
N ASP A 6 -41.39 22.18 9.25
CA ASP A 6 -41.17 23.12 10.35
C ASP A 6 -39.76 22.99 10.92
N MET A 7 -39.24 21.74 11.09
CA MET A 7 -37.83 21.51 11.51
C MET A 7 -36.86 22.11 10.51
N THR A 8 -37.06 21.88 9.22
CA THR A 8 -36.15 22.41 8.19
C THR A 8 -36.24 23.93 8.07
N ASP A 9 -37.38 24.52 8.30
CA ASP A 9 -37.56 25.97 8.33
C ASP A 9 -36.87 26.58 9.55
N GLU A 10 -36.93 25.94 10.72
CA GLU A 10 -36.20 26.34 11.92
C GLU A 10 -34.67 26.26 11.70
N PHE A 11 -34.16 25.15 11.14
CA PHE A 11 -32.73 25.02 10.82
C PHE A 11 -32.26 26.09 9.84
N ARG A 12 -33.04 26.40 8.84
CA ARG A 12 -32.79 27.48 7.88
C ARG A 12 -32.71 28.84 8.56
N GLN A 13 -33.64 29.14 9.46
CA GLN A 13 -33.66 30.41 10.21
C GLN A 13 -32.41 30.54 11.08
N LYS A 14 -32.03 29.48 11.81
CA LYS A 14 -30.80 29.43 12.63
C LYS A 14 -29.57 29.68 11.78
N PHE A 15 -29.44 28.99 10.63
CA PHE A 15 -28.36 29.22 9.68
C PHE A 15 -28.30 30.63 9.15
N GLN A 16 -29.43 31.19 8.76
CA GLN A 16 -29.52 32.55 8.22
C GLN A 16 -29.25 33.66 9.25
N ALA A 17 -29.48 33.38 10.53
CA ALA A 17 -29.17 34.32 11.62
C ALA A 17 -27.67 34.42 11.91
N ASP A 18 -26.86 33.41 11.51
CA ASP A 18 -25.43 33.35 11.76
C ASP A 18 -24.64 33.99 10.62
N GLY A 19 -24.02 35.13 10.90
CA GLY A 19 -23.22 35.87 9.92
C GLY A 19 -21.93 35.14 9.53
N GLN A 20 -21.30 34.40 10.44
CA GLN A 20 -20.08 33.63 10.15
C GLN A 20 -20.38 32.46 9.20
N LYS A 21 -21.48 31.75 9.43
CA LYS A 21 -21.93 30.67 8.55
C LYS A 21 -22.24 31.16 7.12
N LYS A 22 -22.74 32.38 6.97
CA LYS A 22 -22.96 32.98 5.63
C LYS A 22 -21.62 33.28 4.91
N VAL A 23 -20.64 33.80 5.62
CA VAL A 23 -19.29 34.03 5.05
C VAL A 23 -18.65 32.71 4.64
N ALA A 24 -18.66 31.72 5.53
CA ALA A 24 -18.20 30.36 5.23
C ALA A 24 -18.93 29.75 4.03
N GLN A 25 -20.26 29.87 3.97
CA GLN A 25 -21.08 29.42 2.84
C GLN A 25 -20.60 30.03 1.51
N HIS A 26 -20.43 31.36 1.46
CA HIS A 26 -20.00 32.04 0.22
C HIS A 26 -18.61 31.58 -0.22
N ALA A 27 -17.67 31.43 0.72
CA ALA A 27 -16.33 30.93 0.44
C ALA A 27 -16.36 29.49 -0.07
N THR A 28 -17.09 28.60 0.63
CA THR A 28 -17.11 27.18 0.35
C THR A 28 -17.87 26.84 -0.94
N VAL A 29 -19.01 27.48 -1.19
CA VAL A 29 -19.79 27.26 -2.44
C VAL A 29 -18.95 27.62 -3.68
N LYS A 30 -18.06 28.61 -3.57
CA LYS A 30 -17.21 29.02 -4.69
C LYS A 30 -15.92 28.21 -4.81
N ASN A 31 -15.26 27.87 -3.71
CA ASN A 31 -13.88 27.37 -3.70
C ASN A 31 -13.80 25.88 -3.30
N GLY A 32 -14.86 25.31 -2.73
CA GLY A 32 -14.88 23.95 -2.17
C GLY A 32 -14.45 23.91 -0.71
N ILE A 33 -14.72 22.78 -0.04
CA ILE A 33 -14.54 22.59 1.39
C ILE A 33 -13.07 22.71 1.79
N HIS A 34 -12.18 21.98 1.14
CA HIS A 34 -10.75 21.95 1.49
C HIS A 34 -10.09 23.32 1.33
N ALA A 35 -10.37 24.05 0.24
CA ALA A 35 -9.79 25.36 0.03
C ALA A 35 -10.28 26.42 1.04
N SER A 36 -11.52 26.28 1.52
CA SER A 36 -12.12 27.21 2.48
C SER A 36 -11.74 26.91 3.94
N SER A 37 -11.32 25.66 4.21
CA SER A 37 -10.89 25.22 5.55
C SER A 37 -9.37 25.08 5.68
N GLN A 38 -8.61 25.42 4.63
CA GLN A 38 -7.15 25.24 4.65
C GLN A 38 -6.50 26.11 5.74
N ASN A 39 -5.71 25.48 6.60
CA ASN A 39 -4.90 26.13 7.61
C ASN A 39 -3.47 26.34 7.09
N VAL A 40 -3.12 27.58 6.80
CA VAL A 40 -1.78 27.94 6.31
C VAL A 40 -0.69 27.76 7.39
N GLU A 41 -1.03 27.93 8.67
CA GLU A 41 -0.08 27.76 9.78
C GLU A 41 0.44 26.33 9.86
N ALA A 42 -0.38 25.32 9.54
CA ALA A 42 0.04 23.93 9.50
C ALA A 42 1.16 23.69 8.47
N ILE A 43 1.15 24.42 7.35
CA ILE A 43 2.20 24.35 6.34
C ILE A 43 3.50 25.00 6.89
N VAL A 44 3.38 26.16 7.53
CA VAL A 44 4.54 26.90 8.09
C VAL A 44 5.22 26.12 9.21
N LYS A 45 4.45 25.40 10.03
CA LYS A 45 4.97 24.57 11.15
C LYS A 45 5.75 23.34 10.70
N ASN A 46 5.56 22.89 9.45
CA ASN A 46 6.14 21.65 8.94
C ASN A 46 7.13 21.89 7.79
N PRO A 47 8.25 22.63 8.01
CA PRO A 47 9.28 22.81 6.99
C PRO A 47 9.98 21.47 6.70
N PRO A 48 10.41 21.21 5.44
CA PRO A 48 11.05 19.96 5.03
C PRO A 48 12.54 19.90 5.44
N VAL A 49 12.80 19.96 6.75
CA VAL A 49 14.13 19.84 7.35
C VAL A 49 14.09 18.78 8.44
N TYR A 50 15.08 17.88 8.44
CA TYR A 50 15.07 16.68 9.29
C TYR A 50 16.41 16.47 9.96
N SER A 51 16.40 15.92 11.17
CA SER A 51 17.63 15.57 11.91
C SER A 51 18.23 14.24 11.41
N ILE A 52 17.42 13.34 10.87
CA ILE A 52 17.84 12.14 10.15
C ILE A 52 17.25 12.25 8.74
N ASP A 53 18.10 12.23 7.71
CA ASP A 53 17.69 12.33 6.31
C ASP A 53 18.54 11.36 5.48
N LEU A 54 17.91 10.28 5.01
CA LEU A 54 18.58 9.27 4.20
C LEU A 54 18.58 9.71 2.74
N GLU A 55 19.76 9.66 2.11
CA GLU A 55 19.93 10.02 0.70
C GLU A 55 19.20 8.99 -0.19
N HIS A 56 18.43 9.47 -1.16
CA HIS A 56 17.69 8.63 -2.11
C HIS A 56 17.43 9.44 -3.40
N GLY A 57 17.20 8.72 -4.50
CA GLY A 57 17.11 9.32 -5.82
C GLY A 57 15.76 9.98 -6.12
N LYS A 58 15.50 10.25 -7.40
CA LYS A 58 14.24 10.80 -7.90
C LYS A 58 13.03 9.97 -7.48
N VAL A 59 11.94 10.64 -7.11
CA VAL A 59 10.68 9.99 -6.79
C VAL A 59 10.04 9.36 -8.03
N ALA A 60 9.72 8.08 -7.92
CA ALA A 60 9.04 7.33 -8.96
C ALA A 60 7.58 7.74 -9.15
N ASN A 61 6.94 7.35 -10.25
CA ASN A 61 5.57 7.71 -10.55
C ASN A 61 4.72 6.51 -10.97
N GLN A 62 3.81 6.06 -10.07
CA GLN A 62 2.88 4.97 -10.33
C GLN A 62 1.76 5.30 -11.32
N LYS A 63 1.66 6.57 -11.73
CA LYS A 63 0.63 7.07 -12.66
C LYS A 63 -0.79 6.75 -12.16
N GLN A 64 -1.64 6.16 -13.03
CA GLN A 64 -3.03 5.81 -12.74
C GLN A 64 -3.19 4.29 -12.45
N SER A 65 -2.36 3.79 -11.53
CA SER A 65 -2.41 2.40 -11.10
C SER A 65 -2.31 2.31 -9.57
N GLY A 66 -2.88 1.27 -8.99
CA GLY A 66 -2.85 1.02 -7.54
C GLY A 66 -1.61 0.25 -7.07
N ARG A 67 -0.43 0.51 -7.65
CA ARG A 67 0.82 -0.22 -7.39
C ARG A 67 1.71 0.41 -6.32
N CYS A 68 1.21 1.33 -5.50
CA CYS A 68 2.01 2.06 -4.51
C CYS A 68 2.86 1.12 -3.64
N TRP A 69 2.32 0.00 -3.20
CA TRP A 69 3.00 -0.98 -2.36
C TRP A 69 4.24 -1.61 -3.04
N MET A 70 4.18 -1.87 -4.36
CA MET A 70 5.32 -2.33 -5.16
C MET A 70 6.35 -1.21 -5.35
N PHE A 71 5.89 0.01 -5.65
CA PHE A 71 6.76 1.18 -5.78
C PHE A 71 7.52 1.43 -4.48
N ALA A 72 6.82 1.42 -3.34
CA ALA A 72 7.44 1.59 -2.02
C ALA A 72 8.48 0.49 -1.74
N ALA A 73 8.17 -0.78 -1.99
CA ALA A 73 9.11 -1.89 -1.78
C ALA A 73 10.34 -1.80 -2.69
N LEU A 74 10.14 -1.52 -3.98
CA LEU A 74 11.26 -1.38 -4.92
C LEU A 74 12.10 -0.11 -4.66
N ASN A 75 11.51 0.93 -4.07
CA ASN A 75 12.23 2.13 -3.66
C ASN A 75 13.10 1.88 -2.42
N THR A 76 12.69 1.04 -1.45
CA THR A 76 13.57 0.63 -0.35
C THR A 76 14.80 -0.11 -0.86
N PHE A 77 14.65 -1.00 -1.85
CA PHE A 77 15.78 -1.70 -2.48
C PHE A 77 16.68 -0.76 -3.29
N ARG A 78 16.08 0.20 -3.96
CA ARG A 78 16.81 1.22 -4.74
C ARG A 78 17.81 1.99 -3.89
N HIS A 79 17.46 2.33 -2.65
CA HIS A 79 18.35 3.01 -1.72
C HIS A 79 19.65 2.21 -1.48
N LYS A 80 19.54 0.89 -1.25
CA LYS A 80 20.71 0.00 -1.10
C LYS A 80 21.55 -0.03 -2.39
N ILE A 81 20.90 -0.21 -3.55
CA ILE A 81 21.56 -0.28 -4.86
C ILE A 81 22.34 1.02 -5.16
N PHE A 82 21.77 2.18 -4.87
CA PHE A 82 22.45 3.46 -5.05
C PHE A 82 23.73 3.58 -4.24
N ASN A 83 23.67 3.18 -2.97
CA ASN A 83 24.82 3.28 -2.08
C ASN A 83 25.92 2.29 -2.47
N GLU A 84 25.56 1.05 -2.77
CA GLU A 84 26.53 -0.01 -3.05
C GLU A 84 27.17 0.12 -4.44
N PHE A 85 26.38 0.42 -5.49
CA PHE A 85 26.86 0.49 -6.88
C PHE A 85 27.12 1.93 -7.35
N LYS A 86 27.01 2.91 -6.47
CA LYS A 86 27.25 4.35 -6.77
C LYS A 86 26.46 4.83 -7.99
N LEU A 87 25.20 4.44 -8.12
CA LEU A 87 24.37 4.85 -9.24
C LEU A 87 23.77 6.23 -9.00
N GLU A 88 23.66 7.07 -10.04
CA GLU A 88 22.96 8.37 -9.94
C GLU A 88 21.46 8.24 -10.22
N GLU A 89 21.11 7.45 -11.24
CA GLU A 89 19.71 7.21 -11.61
C GLU A 89 19.52 5.72 -11.89
N PHE A 90 18.59 5.11 -11.16
CA PHE A 90 18.23 3.71 -11.36
C PHE A 90 16.80 3.45 -10.87
N GLU A 91 16.06 2.68 -11.61
CA GLU A 91 14.76 2.13 -11.16
C GLU A 91 14.68 0.64 -11.47
N LEU A 92 14.15 -0.12 -10.54
CA LEU A 92 13.66 -1.47 -10.78
C LEU A 92 12.30 -1.42 -11.49
N SER A 93 11.98 -2.44 -12.28
CA SER A 93 10.73 -2.50 -13.04
C SER A 93 9.54 -2.87 -12.18
N GLN A 94 8.70 -1.91 -11.91
CA GLN A 94 7.41 -2.16 -11.26
C GLN A 94 6.45 -2.92 -12.21
N SER A 95 6.56 -2.71 -13.51
CA SER A 95 5.75 -3.40 -14.51
C SER A 95 6.03 -4.90 -14.57
N TYR A 96 7.29 -5.33 -14.34
CA TYR A 96 7.66 -6.74 -14.23
C TYR A 96 7.00 -7.42 -13.03
N THR A 97 7.12 -6.81 -11.86
CA THR A 97 6.48 -7.31 -10.64
C THR A 97 4.95 -7.33 -10.78
N PHE A 98 4.38 -6.31 -11.44
CA PHE A 98 2.96 -6.20 -11.69
C PHE A 98 2.41 -7.32 -12.59
N PHE A 99 3.15 -7.73 -13.62
CA PHE A 99 2.78 -8.87 -14.46
C PHE A 99 2.57 -10.13 -13.62
N TRP A 100 3.55 -10.46 -12.78
CA TRP A 100 3.51 -11.65 -11.96
C TRP A 100 2.47 -11.56 -10.84
N ASP A 101 2.28 -10.38 -10.25
CA ASP A 101 1.22 -10.16 -9.27
C ASP A 101 -0.17 -10.44 -9.86
N LYS A 102 -0.45 -9.92 -11.05
CA LYS A 102 -1.73 -10.17 -11.73
C LYS A 102 -1.95 -11.65 -12.02
N TYR A 103 -0.91 -12.33 -12.48
CA TYR A 103 -0.99 -13.75 -12.80
C TYR A 103 -1.17 -14.62 -11.55
N GLU A 104 -0.39 -14.33 -10.51
CA GLU A 104 -0.50 -15.07 -9.24
C GLU A 104 -1.83 -14.79 -8.51
N LYS A 105 -2.30 -13.56 -8.50
CA LYS A 105 -3.63 -13.22 -7.95
C LYS A 105 -4.76 -13.95 -8.68
N ALA A 106 -4.64 -14.16 -9.99
CA ALA A 106 -5.61 -14.95 -10.73
C ALA A 106 -5.62 -16.41 -10.26
N ASN A 107 -4.43 -17.00 -10.10
CA ASN A 107 -4.31 -18.36 -9.54
C ASN A 107 -4.82 -18.43 -8.09
N PHE A 108 -4.49 -17.45 -7.26
CA PHE A 108 -4.94 -17.35 -5.87
C PHE A 108 -6.48 -17.24 -5.78
N PHE A 109 -7.09 -16.45 -6.66
CA PHE A 109 -8.54 -16.36 -6.78
C PHE A 109 -9.16 -17.70 -7.17
N HIS A 110 -8.60 -18.40 -8.17
CA HIS A 110 -9.10 -19.74 -8.55
C HIS A 110 -9.05 -20.72 -7.39
N GLU A 111 -7.96 -20.77 -6.62
CA GLU A 111 -7.84 -21.64 -5.44
C GLU A 111 -8.90 -21.30 -4.38
N ASN A 112 -9.12 -20.01 -4.09
CA ASN A 112 -10.15 -19.61 -3.12
C ASN A 112 -11.58 -19.92 -3.62
N ILE A 113 -11.85 -19.82 -4.91
CA ILE A 113 -13.13 -20.23 -5.52
C ILE A 113 -13.31 -21.73 -5.38
N LEU A 114 -12.27 -22.55 -5.62
CA LEU A 114 -12.34 -24.00 -5.44
C LEU A 114 -12.52 -24.37 -3.96
N LYS A 115 -11.79 -23.73 -3.04
CA LYS A 115 -11.92 -23.93 -1.59
C LYS A 115 -13.34 -23.63 -1.09
N THR A 116 -14.00 -22.61 -1.63
CA THR A 116 -15.35 -22.18 -1.25
C THR A 116 -16.46 -22.75 -2.14
N ALA A 117 -16.15 -23.70 -3.01
CA ALA A 117 -17.13 -24.24 -3.97
C ALA A 117 -18.33 -24.95 -3.32
N HIS A 118 -18.16 -25.46 -2.09
CA HIS A 118 -19.23 -26.08 -1.30
C HIS A 118 -20.19 -25.05 -0.68
N GLU A 119 -19.81 -23.79 -0.60
CA GLU A 119 -20.65 -22.72 -0.07
C GLU A 119 -21.65 -22.25 -1.13
N PRO A 120 -22.86 -21.79 -0.73
CA PRO A 120 -23.79 -21.18 -1.68
C PRO A 120 -23.22 -19.88 -2.26
N ILE A 121 -23.63 -19.54 -3.48
CA ILE A 121 -23.17 -18.32 -4.18
C ILE A 121 -23.46 -17.03 -3.38
N THR A 122 -24.44 -17.08 -2.49
CA THR A 122 -24.85 -15.97 -1.61
C THR A 122 -24.09 -15.91 -0.29
N SER A 123 -23.17 -16.85 -0.02
CA SER A 123 -22.35 -16.77 1.19
C SER A 123 -21.48 -15.53 1.18
N ARG A 124 -21.12 -15.03 2.38
CA ARG A 124 -20.31 -13.83 2.51
C ARG A 124 -18.91 -14.00 1.89
N ASN A 125 -18.31 -15.18 2.06
CA ASN A 125 -16.99 -15.50 1.49
C ASN A 125 -17.01 -15.46 -0.04
N VAL A 126 -17.97 -16.14 -0.66
CA VAL A 126 -18.09 -16.15 -2.13
C VAL A 126 -18.45 -14.77 -2.66
N ALA A 127 -19.35 -14.04 -2.00
CA ALA A 127 -19.69 -12.67 -2.36
C ALA A 127 -18.47 -11.74 -2.29
N PHE A 128 -17.63 -11.86 -1.23
CA PHE A 128 -16.40 -11.11 -1.08
C PHE A 128 -15.43 -11.38 -2.24
N LEU A 129 -15.16 -12.64 -2.57
CA LEU A 129 -14.30 -13.04 -3.69
C LEU A 129 -14.84 -12.50 -5.03
N LEU A 130 -16.13 -12.64 -5.31
CA LEU A 130 -16.73 -12.22 -6.57
C LEU A 130 -16.87 -10.70 -6.69
N GLN A 131 -16.96 -9.96 -5.60
CA GLN A 131 -17.01 -8.49 -5.62
C GLN A 131 -15.73 -7.91 -6.23
N THR A 132 -14.57 -8.41 -5.79
CA THR A 132 -13.26 -7.97 -6.28
C THR A 132 -12.34 -9.17 -6.48
N PRO A 133 -12.46 -9.89 -7.62
CA PRO A 133 -11.63 -11.08 -7.87
C PRO A 133 -10.13 -10.80 -7.77
N GLN A 134 -9.70 -9.63 -8.23
CA GLN A 134 -8.37 -9.10 -8.03
C GLN A 134 -8.36 -7.56 -8.17
N GLN A 135 -7.35 -6.93 -7.60
CA GLN A 135 -7.08 -5.50 -7.68
C GLN A 135 -5.56 -5.24 -7.71
N ASP A 136 -5.15 -3.98 -7.90
CA ASP A 136 -3.73 -3.62 -7.97
C ASP A 136 -3.02 -3.66 -6.63
N GLY A 137 -3.74 -3.40 -5.55
CA GLY A 137 -3.17 -3.23 -4.21
C GLY A 137 -2.56 -4.51 -3.64
N GLY A 138 -1.75 -4.37 -2.60
CA GLY A 138 -1.10 -5.47 -1.92
C GLY A 138 -0.48 -5.07 -0.59
N GLN A 139 0.17 -6.05 0.03
CA GLN A 139 0.86 -5.98 1.31
C GLN A 139 2.35 -6.33 1.15
N TRP A 140 3.16 -6.07 2.17
CA TRP A 140 4.60 -6.36 2.15
C TRP A 140 4.89 -7.83 1.84
N ASP A 141 4.30 -8.80 2.57
CA ASP A 141 4.56 -10.21 2.35
C ASP A 141 4.15 -10.70 0.96
N MET A 142 3.17 -10.03 0.34
CA MET A 142 2.77 -10.32 -1.05
C MET A 142 3.85 -9.90 -2.05
N VAL A 143 4.53 -8.76 -1.85
CA VAL A 143 5.63 -8.35 -2.74
C VAL A 143 6.86 -9.19 -2.50
N VAL A 144 7.15 -9.56 -1.25
CA VAL A 144 8.23 -10.49 -0.91
C VAL A 144 8.06 -11.83 -1.63
N SER A 145 6.85 -12.41 -1.58
CA SER A 145 6.52 -13.65 -2.27
C SER A 145 6.80 -13.59 -3.78
N LEU A 146 6.54 -12.45 -4.41
CA LEU A 146 6.84 -12.24 -5.83
C LEU A 146 8.35 -12.17 -6.09
N PHE A 147 9.10 -11.46 -5.25
CA PHE A 147 10.54 -11.31 -5.43
C PHE A 147 11.29 -12.63 -5.21
N GLU A 148 10.90 -13.41 -4.20
CA GLU A 148 11.47 -14.73 -3.94
C GLU A 148 11.22 -15.68 -5.12
N LYS A 149 10.01 -15.66 -5.70
CA LYS A 149 9.64 -16.55 -6.80
C LYS A 149 10.17 -16.11 -8.15
N TYR A 150 10.10 -14.82 -8.46
CA TYR A 150 10.34 -14.28 -9.81
C TYR A 150 11.55 -13.38 -9.92
N GLY A 151 12.16 -12.95 -8.81
CA GLY A 151 13.24 -11.97 -8.82
C GLY A 151 12.77 -10.59 -9.27
N VAL A 152 13.71 -9.75 -9.67
CA VAL A 152 13.46 -8.39 -10.17
C VAL A 152 14.32 -8.10 -11.40
N VAL A 153 13.93 -7.08 -12.17
CA VAL A 153 14.69 -6.63 -13.34
C VAL A 153 14.80 -5.10 -13.34
N PRO A 154 15.83 -4.51 -14.00
CA PRO A 154 15.88 -3.08 -14.24
C PRO A 154 14.69 -2.60 -15.07
N LYS A 155 14.24 -1.37 -14.85
CA LYS A 155 13.16 -0.75 -15.62
C LYS A 155 13.46 -0.66 -17.13
N SER A 156 14.74 -0.49 -17.50
CA SER A 156 15.19 -0.49 -18.89
C SER A 156 15.00 -1.83 -19.61
N VAL A 157 14.94 -2.94 -18.85
CA VAL A 157 14.75 -4.30 -19.38
C VAL A 157 13.27 -4.63 -19.58
N TYR A 158 12.41 -4.14 -18.69
CA TYR A 158 10.96 -4.32 -18.81
C TYR A 158 10.26 -3.00 -18.45
N PRO A 159 10.08 -2.12 -19.44
CA PRO A 159 9.52 -0.79 -19.24
C PRO A 159 8.00 -0.81 -19.00
N GLU A 160 7.46 0.34 -18.61
CA GLU A 160 6.02 0.54 -18.48
C GLU A 160 5.29 0.41 -19.82
N SER A 161 4.13 -0.23 -19.79
CA SER A 161 3.15 -0.24 -20.88
C SER A 161 2.03 0.77 -20.62
N ILE A 162 1.14 0.97 -21.58
CA ILE A 162 -0.10 1.75 -21.37
C ILE A 162 -0.91 1.14 -20.24
N SER A 163 -1.07 -0.20 -20.25
CA SER A 163 -1.89 -0.92 -19.26
C SER A 163 -1.25 -0.97 -17.87
N SER A 164 0.07 -0.92 -17.73
CA SER A 164 0.71 -0.80 -16.42
C SER A 164 0.63 0.63 -15.88
N SER A 165 0.71 1.65 -16.75
CA SER A 165 0.58 3.07 -16.37
C SER A 165 -0.85 3.49 -16.08
N ASN A 166 -1.85 2.81 -16.66
CA ASN A 166 -3.27 2.98 -16.37
C ASN A 166 -3.96 1.60 -16.38
N SER A 167 -4.05 1.01 -15.20
CA SER A 167 -4.51 -0.38 -15.01
C SER A 167 -6.03 -0.58 -15.10
N ARG A 168 -6.79 0.49 -15.27
CA ARG A 168 -8.27 0.45 -15.21
C ARG A 168 -8.88 -0.56 -16.19
N GLU A 169 -8.47 -0.51 -17.46
CA GLU A 169 -9.02 -1.42 -18.48
C GLU A 169 -8.56 -2.85 -18.26
N LEU A 170 -7.26 -3.04 -17.96
CA LEU A 170 -6.70 -4.34 -17.63
C LEU A 170 -7.50 -5.00 -16.50
N ASN A 171 -7.69 -4.29 -15.39
CA ASN A 171 -8.46 -4.79 -14.23
C ASN A 171 -9.92 -5.10 -14.59
N THR A 172 -10.54 -4.26 -15.42
CA THR A 172 -11.92 -4.47 -15.84
C THR A 172 -12.11 -5.79 -16.58
N TYR A 173 -11.24 -6.07 -17.56
CA TYR A 173 -11.36 -7.28 -18.36
C TYR A 173 -10.86 -8.51 -17.62
N LEU A 174 -9.77 -8.42 -16.86
CA LEU A 174 -9.29 -9.51 -16.04
C LEU A 174 -10.34 -9.95 -14.99
N ASN A 175 -11.01 -9.00 -14.34
CA ASN A 175 -12.08 -9.33 -13.39
C ASN A 175 -13.33 -9.95 -14.05
N LYS A 176 -13.59 -9.64 -15.33
CA LYS A 176 -14.64 -10.33 -16.09
C LYS A 176 -14.26 -11.79 -16.37
N LEU A 177 -13.02 -12.02 -16.84
CA LEU A 177 -12.49 -13.39 -17.03
C LEU A 177 -12.55 -14.20 -15.74
N LEU A 178 -12.02 -13.67 -14.65
CA LEU A 178 -12.00 -14.35 -13.36
C LEU A 178 -13.41 -14.72 -12.84
N ARG A 179 -14.42 -13.87 -13.04
CA ARG A 179 -15.81 -14.23 -12.68
C ARG A 179 -16.38 -15.32 -13.57
N GLN A 180 -16.05 -15.33 -14.87
CA GLN A 180 -16.40 -16.41 -15.79
C GLN A 180 -15.71 -17.71 -15.36
N ASP A 181 -14.42 -17.66 -15.03
CA ASP A 181 -13.65 -18.79 -14.53
C ASP A 181 -14.25 -19.37 -13.25
N ALA A 182 -14.64 -18.50 -12.30
CA ALA A 182 -15.30 -18.90 -11.07
C ALA A 182 -16.60 -19.69 -11.35
N GLN A 183 -17.40 -19.26 -12.32
CA GLN A 183 -18.60 -19.99 -12.74
C GLN A 183 -18.22 -21.35 -13.31
N ILE A 184 -17.29 -21.41 -14.25
CA ILE A 184 -16.84 -22.65 -14.90
C ILE A 184 -16.32 -23.66 -13.87
N LEU A 185 -15.42 -23.21 -12.97
CA LEU A 185 -14.81 -24.09 -11.96
C LEU A 185 -15.84 -24.63 -10.96
N ARG A 186 -16.77 -23.78 -10.50
CA ARG A 186 -17.84 -24.19 -9.58
C ARG A 186 -18.85 -25.13 -10.23
N GLU A 187 -19.25 -24.88 -11.47
CA GLU A 187 -20.13 -25.76 -12.23
C GLU A 187 -19.48 -27.14 -12.49
N LEU A 188 -18.18 -27.14 -12.82
CA LEU A 188 -17.42 -28.37 -13.04
C LEU A 188 -17.39 -29.24 -11.77
N LEU A 189 -17.13 -28.66 -10.61
CA LEU A 189 -17.20 -29.35 -9.31
C LEU A 189 -18.64 -29.84 -8.99
N ALA A 190 -19.65 -29.04 -9.29
CA ALA A 190 -21.05 -29.39 -9.05
C ALA A 190 -21.52 -30.63 -9.89
N THR A 191 -20.91 -30.87 -11.06
CA THR A 191 -21.13 -32.05 -11.87
C THR A 191 -20.40 -33.30 -11.38
N GLY A 192 -19.60 -33.20 -10.32
CA GLY A 192 -18.82 -34.29 -9.74
C GLY A 192 -17.55 -34.63 -10.52
N ALA A 193 -16.98 -33.65 -11.24
CA ALA A 193 -15.70 -33.83 -11.91
C ALA A 193 -14.59 -34.19 -10.92
N ASP A 194 -13.68 -35.08 -11.35
CA ASP A 194 -12.52 -35.44 -10.55
C ASP A 194 -11.45 -34.31 -10.49
N GLN A 195 -10.55 -34.44 -9.54
CA GLN A 195 -9.50 -33.43 -9.31
C GLN A 195 -8.62 -33.21 -10.56
N ALA A 196 -8.32 -34.23 -11.33
CA ALA A 196 -7.50 -34.13 -12.53
C ALA A 196 -8.19 -33.28 -13.61
N THR A 197 -9.50 -33.50 -13.80
CA THR A 197 -10.33 -32.73 -14.73
C THR A 197 -10.40 -31.24 -14.31
N VAL A 198 -10.62 -30.97 -13.02
CA VAL A 198 -10.64 -29.60 -12.48
C VAL A 198 -9.27 -28.91 -12.66
N GLN A 199 -8.19 -29.62 -12.37
CA GLN A 199 -6.83 -29.09 -12.52
C GLN A 199 -6.50 -28.78 -13.99
N SER A 200 -6.82 -29.68 -14.91
CA SER A 200 -6.63 -29.46 -16.35
C SER A 200 -7.41 -28.25 -16.85
N LYS A 201 -8.65 -28.08 -16.39
CA LYS A 201 -9.46 -26.91 -16.75
C LYS A 201 -8.88 -25.61 -16.20
N LYS A 202 -8.44 -25.62 -14.95
CA LYS A 202 -7.79 -24.47 -14.33
C LYS A 202 -6.52 -24.06 -15.10
N GLU A 203 -5.71 -25.02 -15.56
CA GLU A 203 -4.52 -24.75 -16.37
C GLU A 203 -4.86 -24.08 -17.70
N GLU A 204 -5.93 -24.52 -18.38
CA GLU A 204 -6.43 -23.86 -19.60
C GLU A 204 -6.82 -22.40 -19.33
N LEU A 205 -7.58 -22.14 -18.25
CA LEU A 205 -8.01 -20.80 -17.87
C LEU A 205 -6.81 -19.90 -17.52
N LEU A 206 -5.84 -20.43 -16.77
CA LEU A 206 -4.60 -19.69 -16.46
C LEU A 206 -3.76 -19.42 -17.71
N GLN A 207 -3.75 -20.31 -18.70
CA GLN A 207 -3.07 -20.04 -19.99
C GLN A 207 -3.74 -18.87 -20.75
N GLU A 208 -5.07 -18.79 -20.73
CA GLU A 208 -5.80 -17.66 -21.31
C GLU A 208 -5.45 -16.36 -20.62
N ILE A 209 -5.41 -16.34 -19.28
CA ILE A 209 -5.01 -15.17 -18.47
C ILE A 209 -3.56 -14.79 -18.77
N PHE A 210 -2.62 -15.73 -18.83
CA PHE A 210 -1.23 -15.48 -19.19
C PHE A 210 -1.11 -14.78 -20.54
N ASN A 211 -1.82 -15.29 -21.56
CA ASN A 211 -1.85 -14.71 -22.89
C ASN A 211 -2.40 -13.27 -22.88
N PHE A 212 -3.50 -13.05 -22.14
CA PHE A 212 -4.08 -11.72 -21.98
C PHE A 212 -3.11 -10.73 -21.32
N LEU A 213 -2.41 -11.14 -20.26
CA LEU A 213 -1.39 -10.33 -19.58
C LEU A 213 -0.19 -10.06 -20.47
N ALA A 214 0.31 -11.06 -21.19
CA ALA A 214 1.44 -10.91 -22.11
C ALA A 214 1.14 -9.95 -23.28
N MET A 215 -0.09 -9.98 -23.80
CA MET A 215 -0.55 -9.02 -24.82
C MET A 215 -0.70 -7.60 -24.26
N SER A 216 -1.04 -7.43 -22.99
CA SER A 216 -1.32 -6.12 -22.37
C SER A 216 -0.08 -5.45 -21.76
N LEU A 217 0.83 -6.25 -21.19
CA LEU A 217 1.98 -5.78 -20.41
C LEU A 217 3.34 -6.08 -21.08
N GLY A 218 3.36 -6.96 -22.08
CA GLY A 218 4.57 -7.52 -22.67
C GLY A 218 4.94 -8.86 -22.04
N LEU A 219 5.79 -9.63 -22.70
CA LEU A 219 6.27 -10.93 -22.20
C LEU A 219 7.46 -10.72 -21.25
N PRO A 220 7.42 -11.18 -20.01
CA PRO A 220 8.54 -11.06 -19.07
C PRO A 220 9.82 -11.73 -19.59
N PRO A 221 11.01 -11.09 -19.47
CA PRO A 221 12.26 -11.66 -19.94
C PRO A 221 12.69 -12.84 -19.06
N ARG A 222 13.28 -13.86 -19.69
CA ARG A 222 13.93 -14.96 -18.96
C ARG A 222 15.38 -14.64 -18.64
N THR A 223 16.06 -14.00 -19.59
CA THR A 223 17.45 -13.54 -19.47
C THR A 223 17.60 -12.16 -20.11
N PHE A 224 18.57 -11.39 -19.61
CA PHE A 224 18.84 -10.05 -20.12
C PHE A 224 20.29 -9.65 -19.88
N SER A 225 20.69 -8.52 -20.46
CA SER A 225 21.95 -7.84 -20.16
C SER A 225 21.67 -6.55 -19.42
N PHE A 226 22.53 -6.22 -18.45
CA PHE A 226 22.46 -4.98 -17.70
C PHE A 226 23.76 -4.20 -17.86
N SER A 227 23.64 -2.92 -18.25
CA SER A 227 24.78 -2.03 -18.39
C SER A 227 24.47 -0.70 -17.72
N TYR A 228 25.45 -0.13 -17.02
CA TYR A 228 25.32 1.16 -16.33
C TYR A 228 26.67 1.89 -16.25
N ARG A 229 26.62 3.19 -15.93
CA ARG A 229 27.75 3.95 -15.48
C ARG A 229 27.57 4.33 -14.02
N ASP A 230 28.64 4.20 -13.23
CA ASP A 230 28.67 4.67 -11.87
C ASP A 230 28.91 6.20 -11.77
N LYS A 231 28.84 6.76 -10.56
CA LYS A 231 29.11 8.20 -10.29
C LYS A 231 30.54 8.63 -10.72
N ASP A 232 31.46 7.69 -10.81
CA ASP A 232 32.84 7.92 -11.26
C ASP A 232 32.98 7.78 -12.79
N ASN A 233 31.85 7.62 -13.52
CA ASN A 233 31.73 7.44 -14.97
C ASN A 233 32.34 6.13 -15.52
N ASN A 234 32.63 5.14 -14.66
CA ASN A 234 33.09 3.83 -15.11
C ASN A 234 31.91 3.05 -15.74
N PHE A 235 32.22 2.38 -16.86
CA PHE A 235 31.22 1.56 -17.56
C PHE A 235 31.23 0.13 -17.00
N HIS A 236 30.06 -0.37 -16.65
CA HIS A 236 29.83 -1.73 -16.20
C HIS A 236 28.81 -2.41 -17.12
N THR A 237 29.06 -3.68 -17.43
CA THR A 237 28.11 -4.48 -18.23
C THR A 237 28.18 -5.95 -17.82
N GLU A 238 27.01 -6.59 -17.80
CA GLU A 238 26.88 -8.02 -17.53
C GLU A 238 25.76 -8.60 -18.38
N SER A 239 26.00 -9.79 -18.94
CA SER A 239 25.08 -10.48 -19.85
C SER A 239 24.66 -11.83 -19.27
N GLY A 240 23.51 -12.34 -19.72
CA GLY A 240 22.99 -13.65 -19.30
C GLY A 240 22.40 -13.66 -17.90
N LEU A 241 22.07 -12.48 -17.35
CA LEU A 241 21.38 -12.37 -16.08
C LEU A 241 19.96 -12.92 -16.18
N THR A 242 19.55 -13.70 -15.19
CA THR A 242 18.13 -14.00 -14.92
C THR A 242 17.60 -13.00 -13.89
N PRO A 243 16.27 -12.81 -13.78
CA PRO A 243 15.69 -11.94 -12.74
C PRO A 243 16.12 -12.33 -11.32
N GLN A 244 16.25 -13.63 -11.02
CA GLN A 244 16.71 -14.13 -9.73
C GLN A 244 18.21 -13.87 -9.51
N SER A 245 19.07 -14.09 -10.53
CA SER A 245 20.50 -13.81 -10.41
C SER A 245 20.78 -12.31 -10.26
N PHE A 246 19.97 -11.47 -10.94
CA PHE A 246 20.02 -10.03 -10.76
C PHE A 246 19.62 -9.62 -9.33
N TYR A 247 18.50 -10.16 -8.80
CA TYR A 247 18.09 -9.92 -7.41
C TYR A 247 19.22 -10.27 -6.45
N LYS A 248 19.75 -11.49 -6.54
CA LYS A 248 20.81 -11.99 -5.65
C LYS A 248 22.09 -11.15 -5.70
N LYS A 249 22.42 -10.59 -6.87
CA LYS A 249 23.68 -9.85 -7.05
C LYS A 249 23.55 -8.37 -6.69
N TYR A 250 22.46 -7.74 -7.10
CA TYR A 250 22.30 -6.29 -7.04
C TYR A 250 21.39 -5.81 -5.90
N VAL A 251 20.47 -6.62 -5.43
CA VAL A 251 19.60 -6.30 -4.29
C VAL A 251 20.11 -6.94 -3.01
N ASP A 252 20.34 -8.24 -3.03
CA ASP A 252 20.91 -9.06 -1.93
C ASP A 252 20.34 -8.74 -0.53
N LEU A 253 19.01 -8.57 -0.45
CA LEU A 253 18.29 -8.41 0.80
C LEU A 253 17.72 -9.76 1.23
N GLN A 254 17.96 -10.12 2.49
CA GLN A 254 17.32 -11.28 3.11
C GLN A 254 15.91 -10.85 3.53
N LEU A 255 14.93 -11.04 2.66
CA LEU A 255 13.56 -10.55 2.87
C LEU A 255 12.86 -11.23 4.05
N GLU A 256 13.34 -12.41 4.45
CA GLU A 256 12.90 -13.11 5.66
C GLU A 256 13.25 -12.40 6.97
N ASP A 257 14.22 -11.48 6.93
CA ASP A 257 14.60 -10.67 8.09
C ASP A 257 13.71 -9.46 8.32
N TYR A 258 12.75 -9.22 7.44
CA TYR A 258 11.81 -8.09 7.57
C TYR A 258 10.41 -8.56 7.93
N VAL A 259 9.81 -7.86 8.89
CA VAL A 259 8.49 -8.17 9.44
C VAL A 259 7.56 -6.96 9.39
N SER A 260 6.28 -7.25 9.19
CA SER A 260 5.22 -6.24 9.25
C SER A 260 4.75 -6.02 10.69
N VAL A 261 4.82 -4.79 11.14
CA VAL A 261 4.34 -4.33 12.44
C VAL A 261 3.18 -3.37 12.21
N ILE A 262 2.06 -3.58 12.90
CA ILE A 262 0.86 -2.77 12.76
C ILE A 262 0.50 -2.03 14.05
N ASN A 263 -0.29 -0.98 13.90
CA ASN A 263 -1.01 -0.36 14.99
C ASN A 263 -2.50 -0.36 14.67
N ALA A 264 -3.22 -1.31 15.23
CA ALA A 264 -4.68 -1.46 15.19
C ALA A 264 -5.22 -1.43 16.62
N PRO A 265 -5.60 -0.25 17.17
CA PRO A 265 -5.95 -0.07 18.57
C PRO A 265 -7.41 -0.48 18.88
N THR A 266 -7.97 -1.45 18.16
CA THR A 266 -9.33 -1.95 18.34
C THR A 266 -9.39 -3.02 19.43
N VAL A 267 -10.52 -3.15 20.09
CA VAL A 267 -10.67 -4.05 21.25
C VAL A 267 -10.48 -5.53 20.88
N ASP A 268 -10.82 -5.90 19.66
CA ASP A 268 -10.69 -7.26 19.12
C ASP A 268 -9.26 -7.63 18.68
N LYS A 269 -8.34 -6.66 18.71
CA LYS A 269 -6.93 -6.85 18.30
C LYS A 269 -5.95 -6.42 19.41
N PRO A 270 -5.84 -7.18 20.52
CA PRO A 270 -4.85 -6.90 21.57
C PRO A 270 -3.43 -6.70 21.04
N TYR A 271 -2.67 -5.80 21.66
CA TYR A 271 -1.24 -5.64 21.39
C TYR A 271 -0.43 -6.85 21.83
N GLY A 272 0.75 -7.04 21.26
CA GLY A 272 1.64 -8.16 21.55
C GLY A 272 1.12 -9.51 21.02
N GLN A 273 0.27 -9.49 19.98
CA GLN A 273 -0.25 -10.67 19.29
C GLN A 273 0.05 -10.57 17.80
N SER A 274 0.20 -11.73 17.15
CA SER A 274 0.28 -11.78 15.69
C SER A 274 -1.08 -12.05 15.05
N TYR A 275 -1.26 -11.49 13.86
CA TYR A 275 -2.51 -11.57 13.09
C TYR A 275 -2.22 -11.93 11.65
N THR A 276 -3.16 -12.64 11.04
CA THR A 276 -3.29 -12.83 9.59
C THR A 276 -4.74 -12.58 9.18
N VAL A 277 -4.98 -12.42 7.89
CA VAL A 277 -6.33 -12.21 7.37
C VAL A 277 -6.65 -13.32 6.37
N GLU A 278 -7.79 -13.98 6.55
CA GLU A 278 -8.21 -15.07 5.66
C GLU A 278 -8.36 -14.55 4.20
N MET A 279 -7.95 -15.34 3.22
CA MET A 279 -8.01 -15.00 1.78
C MET A 279 -7.19 -13.74 1.40
N LEU A 280 -6.24 -13.32 2.23
CA LEU A 280 -5.31 -12.24 1.92
C LEU A 280 -4.00 -12.83 1.42
N GLY A 281 -3.64 -12.53 0.17
CA GLY A 281 -2.41 -13.04 -0.46
C GLY A 281 -2.42 -12.90 -1.97
N ASN A 282 -1.37 -13.39 -2.61
CA ASN A 282 -1.26 -13.46 -4.06
C ASN A 282 -0.64 -14.78 -4.56
N VAL A 283 0.45 -15.24 -3.95
CA VAL A 283 1.17 -16.44 -4.39
C VAL A 283 0.74 -17.65 -3.57
N VAL A 284 0.12 -18.63 -4.21
CA VAL A 284 -0.33 -19.85 -3.54
C VAL A 284 0.86 -20.65 -3.01
N GLY A 285 0.80 -21.03 -1.73
CA GLY A 285 1.85 -21.80 -1.07
C GLY A 285 3.12 -21.01 -0.70
N SER A 286 3.09 -19.69 -0.84
CA SER A 286 4.15 -18.78 -0.39
C SER A 286 3.83 -18.20 0.99
N ARG A 287 4.46 -17.08 1.35
CA ARG A 287 4.29 -16.42 2.65
C ARG A 287 2.85 -16.02 2.91
N GLU A 288 2.39 -16.31 4.12
CA GLU A 288 1.19 -15.72 4.68
C GLU A 288 1.44 -14.26 5.05
N VAL A 289 0.48 -13.38 4.77
CA VAL A 289 0.55 -12.01 5.26
C VAL A 289 0.37 -12.02 6.77
N ARG A 290 1.39 -11.59 7.49
CA ARG A 290 1.45 -11.66 8.96
C ARG A 290 1.81 -10.31 9.56
N TYR A 291 1.18 -9.96 10.66
CA TYR A 291 1.37 -8.71 11.37
C TYR A 291 1.64 -8.94 12.85
N LEU A 292 2.52 -8.14 13.45
CA LEU A 292 2.62 -7.96 14.90
C LEU A 292 1.89 -6.66 15.29
N ASN A 293 0.90 -6.71 16.17
CA ASN A 293 0.22 -5.49 16.64
C ASN A 293 0.91 -4.92 17.88
N VAL A 294 1.30 -3.64 17.79
CA VAL A 294 1.99 -2.93 18.88
C VAL A 294 1.37 -1.55 19.15
N PRO A 295 1.61 -0.95 20.34
CA PRO A 295 1.28 0.45 20.58
C PRO A 295 1.97 1.39 19.58
N MET A 296 1.37 2.56 19.31
CA MET A 296 1.88 3.51 18.31
C MET A 296 3.27 4.04 18.66
N GLU A 297 3.55 4.28 19.93
CA GLU A 297 4.87 4.70 20.42
C GLU A 297 5.94 3.68 20.02
N ARG A 298 5.65 2.38 20.22
CA ARG A 298 6.58 1.29 19.85
C ARG A 298 6.79 1.20 18.33
N LEU A 299 5.73 1.36 17.55
CA LEU A 299 5.81 1.38 16.09
C LEU A 299 6.75 2.51 15.62
N LYS A 300 6.61 3.72 16.20
CA LYS A 300 7.49 4.86 15.88
C LYS A 300 8.93 4.62 16.31
N GLU A 301 9.18 4.05 17.50
CA GLU A 301 10.51 3.67 17.97
C GLU A 301 11.23 2.71 16.99
N LEU A 302 10.54 1.70 16.50
CA LEU A 302 11.05 0.74 15.52
C LEU A 302 11.42 1.42 14.21
N ALA A 303 10.56 2.29 13.69
CA ALA A 303 10.83 3.05 12.47
C ALA A 303 12.05 3.98 12.62
N ILE A 304 12.17 4.67 13.75
CA ILE A 304 13.32 5.54 14.06
C ILE A 304 14.60 4.71 14.18
N ALA A 305 14.55 3.56 14.84
CA ALA A 305 15.70 2.67 15.01
C ALA A 305 16.23 2.19 13.66
N GLN A 306 15.35 1.79 12.74
CA GLN A 306 15.74 1.36 11.39
C GLN A 306 16.37 2.52 10.59
N MET A 307 15.79 3.72 10.64
CA MET A 307 16.38 4.89 9.96
C MET A 307 17.73 5.31 10.57
N LYS A 308 17.93 5.17 11.88
CA LYS A 308 19.24 5.37 12.53
C LYS A 308 20.27 4.34 12.08
N ALA A 309 19.84 3.13 11.72
CA ALA A 309 20.72 2.11 11.12
C ALA A 309 21.03 2.38 9.62
N GLY A 310 20.45 3.44 9.03
CA GLY A 310 20.66 3.82 7.63
C GLY A 310 19.72 3.16 6.65
N GLU A 311 18.65 2.55 7.11
CA GLU A 311 17.66 1.87 6.26
C GLU A 311 16.32 2.63 6.21
N THR A 312 15.74 2.71 5.04
CA THR A 312 14.40 3.28 4.83
C THR A 312 13.31 2.33 5.34
N VAL A 313 12.12 2.86 5.61
CA VAL A 313 11.00 2.08 6.16
C VAL A 313 9.82 2.09 5.20
N TRP A 314 9.44 0.93 4.68
CA TRP A 314 8.15 0.78 4.00
C TRP A 314 7.03 0.98 5.02
N PHE A 315 6.02 1.81 4.71
CA PHE A 315 4.90 2.01 5.60
C PHE A 315 3.57 2.16 4.86
N GLY A 316 2.50 1.73 5.53
CA GLY A 316 1.14 1.80 5.03
C GLY A 316 0.28 2.76 5.86
N SER A 317 -0.49 3.62 5.18
CA SER A 317 -1.29 4.67 5.80
C SER A 317 -2.60 4.93 5.06
N ASP A 318 -3.50 5.69 5.66
CA ASP A 318 -4.61 6.32 4.93
C ASP A 318 -4.21 7.72 4.47
N VAL A 319 -3.47 7.77 3.38
CA VAL A 319 -2.91 9.01 2.82
C VAL A 319 -3.96 10.03 2.37
N GLY A 320 -5.21 9.59 2.19
CA GLY A 320 -6.32 10.46 1.80
C GLY A 320 -6.81 11.38 2.91
N GLN A 321 -6.54 11.01 4.17
CA GLN A 321 -7.00 11.74 5.34
C GLN A 321 -6.12 12.95 5.61
N VAL A 322 -6.76 14.12 5.75
CA VAL A 322 -6.13 15.42 6.08
C VAL A 322 -4.81 15.68 5.32
N SER A 323 -4.84 15.50 4.01
CA SER A 323 -3.70 15.59 3.11
C SER A 323 -3.81 16.78 2.17
N ASN A 324 -2.81 17.68 2.18
CA ASN A 324 -2.65 18.71 1.16
C ASN A 324 -1.61 18.27 0.12
N ARG A 325 -2.08 17.59 -0.92
CA ARG A 325 -1.21 17.04 -1.97
C ARG A 325 -0.34 18.09 -2.67
N LYS A 326 -0.88 19.28 -2.88
CA LYS A 326 -0.14 20.36 -3.58
C LYS A 326 1.02 20.85 -2.75
N ALA A 327 0.81 21.05 -1.46
CA ALA A 327 1.85 21.49 -0.54
C ALA A 327 2.79 20.35 -0.09
N GLY A 328 2.38 19.09 -0.29
CA GLY A 328 3.12 17.93 0.21
C GLY A 328 3.05 17.79 1.73
N ILE A 329 1.95 18.18 2.35
CA ILE A 329 1.77 18.16 3.80
C ILE A 329 0.69 17.17 4.21
N LEU A 330 1.03 16.30 5.14
CA LEU A 330 0.16 15.35 5.84
C LEU A 330 0.13 15.78 7.30
N ALA A 331 -0.92 16.48 7.73
CA ALA A 331 -1.00 17.02 9.09
C ALA A 331 -2.45 17.07 9.55
N THR A 332 -2.72 16.69 10.80
CA THR A 332 -4.07 16.64 11.38
C THR A 332 -4.77 17.99 11.40
N ASP A 333 -3.99 19.07 11.39
CA ASP A 333 -4.45 20.46 11.43
C ASP A 333 -4.34 21.20 10.08
N VAL A 334 -4.08 20.48 8.96
CA VAL A 334 -3.95 21.11 7.62
C VAL A 334 -5.28 21.68 7.11
N TYR A 335 -6.39 21.19 7.65
CA TYR A 335 -7.73 21.74 7.45
C TYR A 335 -8.40 21.99 8.80
N ASP A 336 -8.90 23.19 9.00
CA ASP A 336 -9.70 23.58 10.16
C ASP A 336 -11.19 23.47 9.80
N PHE A 337 -11.76 22.29 9.96
CA PHE A 337 -13.17 22.02 9.66
C PHE A 337 -14.11 22.63 10.70
N GLU A 338 -13.65 22.84 11.94
CA GLU A 338 -14.47 23.49 12.95
C GLU A 338 -14.67 24.96 12.62
N ALA A 339 -13.60 25.70 12.38
CA ALA A 339 -13.69 27.11 11.98
C ALA A 339 -14.31 27.32 10.59
N GLY A 340 -13.96 26.46 9.62
CA GLY A 340 -14.40 26.58 8.23
C GLY A 340 -15.81 26.10 7.94
N MET A 341 -16.29 25.09 8.66
CA MET A 341 -17.53 24.35 8.33
C MET A 341 -18.47 24.12 9.53
N ASP A 342 -18.08 24.50 10.74
CA ASP A 342 -18.82 24.25 11.99
C ASP A 342 -19.13 22.75 12.22
N ILE A 343 -18.13 21.90 11.89
CA ILE A 343 -18.23 20.45 12.12
C ILE A 343 -17.04 19.97 12.95
N GLN A 344 -17.29 19.02 13.84
CA GLN A 344 -16.26 18.37 14.63
C GLN A 344 -16.17 16.89 14.23
N LEU A 345 -14.99 16.46 13.81
CA LEU A 345 -14.68 15.07 13.48
C LEU A 345 -13.89 14.48 14.68
N THR A 346 -14.57 13.77 15.56
CA THR A 346 -14.06 13.39 16.89
C THR A 346 -13.74 11.89 17.04
N GLN A 347 -13.90 11.10 15.97
CA GLN A 347 -13.54 9.69 16.03
C GLN A 347 -12.05 9.52 16.26
N ASP A 348 -11.68 8.68 17.23
CA ASP A 348 -10.31 8.20 17.39
C ASP A 348 -9.95 7.15 16.33
N LYS A 349 -8.70 6.73 16.30
CA LYS A 349 -8.18 5.75 15.34
C LYS A 349 -8.92 4.40 15.41
N ALA A 350 -9.26 3.93 16.62
CA ALA A 350 -10.02 2.70 16.80
C ALA A 350 -11.42 2.82 16.20
N GLY A 351 -12.13 3.90 16.53
CA GLY A 351 -13.46 4.17 16.01
C GLY A 351 -13.47 4.31 14.48
N ARG A 352 -12.45 4.94 13.90
CA ARG A 352 -12.37 5.04 12.41
C ARG A 352 -12.18 3.68 11.74
N LEU A 353 -11.40 2.76 12.34
CA LEU A 353 -11.27 1.39 11.85
C LEU A 353 -12.59 0.61 12.01
N ASP A 354 -13.21 0.66 13.18
CA ASP A 354 -14.44 -0.10 13.48
C ASP A 354 -15.64 0.36 12.64
N TYR A 355 -15.70 1.65 12.32
CA TYR A 355 -16.82 2.25 11.56
C TYR A 355 -16.48 2.48 10.07
N ALA A 356 -15.41 1.88 9.56
CA ALA A 356 -14.98 1.91 8.16
C ALA A 356 -14.73 3.33 7.60
N GLU A 357 -14.34 4.28 8.46
CA GLU A 357 -13.97 5.64 8.05
C GLU A 357 -12.52 5.69 7.53
N SER A 358 -11.63 4.87 8.09
CA SER A 358 -10.23 4.84 7.70
C SER A 358 -9.69 3.41 7.68
N LEU A 359 -8.83 3.16 6.71
CA LEU A 359 -8.07 1.92 6.59
C LEU A 359 -6.80 2.21 5.76
N MET A 360 -5.87 1.26 5.70
CA MET A 360 -4.68 1.41 4.87
C MET A 360 -5.05 1.49 3.40
N THR A 361 -4.86 2.66 2.78
CA THR A 361 -5.18 2.89 1.36
C THR A 361 -3.94 3.05 0.49
N HIS A 362 -2.76 3.35 1.09
CA HIS A 362 -1.55 3.70 0.35
C HIS A 362 -0.30 3.25 1.09
N ALA A 363 0.71 2.83 0.34
CA ALA A 363 2.03 2.52 0.87
C ALA A 363 3.07 3.49 0.30
N MET A 364 3.99 3.92 1.16
CA MET A 364 5.05 4.88 0.90
C MET A 364 6.32 4.47 1.63
N VAL A 365 7.36 5.30 1.59
CA VAL A 365 8.64 5.05 2.27
C VAL A 365 8.97 6.19 3.22
N LEU A 366 9.28 5.88 4.49
CA LEU A 366 9.89 6.84 5.40
C LEU A 366 11.40 6.89 5.10
N THR A 367 11.88 8.08 4.82
CA THR A 367 13.28 8.34 4.41
C THR A 367 13.96 9.33 5.32
N GLY A 368 13.26 9.85 6.32
CA GLY A 368 13.82 10.74 7.32
C GLY A 368 12.84 11.05 8.43
N VAL A 369 13.36 11.59 9.52
CA VAL A 369 12.60 12.05 10.69
C VAL A 369 13.30 13.22 11.34
N ASP A 370 12.52 14.17 11.83
CA ASP A 370 13.01 15.25 12.68
C ASP A 370 12.71 14.93 14.15
N LEU A 371 13.74 14.90 14.97
CA LEU A 371 13.66 14.58 16.38
C LEU A 371 13.93 15.82 17.23
N ASP A 372 13.22 15.96 18.34
CA ASP A 372 13.53 16.98 19.36
C ASP A 372 14.78 16.58 20.18
N GLU A 373 15.20 17.46 21.11
CA GLU A 373 16.37 17.23 21.98
C GLU A 373 16.21 15.98 22.89
N ALA A 374 14.98 15.54 23.15
CA ALA A 374 14.68 14.33 23.90
C ALA A 374 14.57 13.07 23.01
N GLY A 375 14.78 13.20 21.69
CA GLY A 375 14.71 12.12 20.72
C GLY A 375 13.29 11.74 20.31
N ARG A 376 12.29 12.57 20.60
CA ARG A 376 10.88 12.34 20.21
C ARG A 376 10.65 12.87 18.79
N PRO A 377 9.88 12.15 17.96
CA PRO A 377 9.61 12.61 16.59
C PRO A 377 8.71 13.85 16.59
N LEU A 378 9.02 14.78 15.69
CA LEU A 378 8.24 16.00 15.42
C LEU A 378 7.52 15.87 14.08
N LYS A 379 8.23 15.38 13.07
CA LYS A 379 7.74 15.20 11.71
C LYS A 379 8.58 14.18 10.94
N TRP A 380 8.04 13.66 9.87
CA TRP A 380 8.60 12.56 9.09
C TRP A 380 8.72 12.94 7.62
N LYS A 381 9.83 12.53 6.98
CA LYS A 381 10.04 12.65 5.54
C LYS A 381 9.49 11.44 4.85
N VAL A 382 8.60 11.66 3.90
CA VAL A 382 7.87 10.61 3.18
C VAL A 382 8.22 10.67 1.70
N GLU A 383 8.80 9.61 1.15
CA GLU A 383 8.90 9.41 -0.29
C GLU A 383 7.59 8.81 -0.78
N ASN A 384 6.89 9.55 -1.64
CA ASN A 384 5.66 9.08 -2.28
C ASN A 384 5.98 8.45 -3.65
N SER A 385 4.96 7.98 -4.37
CA SER A 385 5.06 7.41 -5.73
C SER A 385 4.20 8.16 -6.75
N TRP A 386 4.05 9.48 -6.59
CA TRP A 386 3.23 10.33 -7.48
C TRP A 386 4.07 11.25 -8.39
N GLY A 387 5.39 10.98 -8.50
CA GLY A 387 6.32 11.79 -9.27
C GLY A 387 6.71 13.09 -8.58
N ASP A 388 7.58 13.85 -9.22
CA ASP A 388 8.28 15.02 -8.69
C ASP A 388 7.48 16.34 -8.71
N LYS A 389 6.26 16.33 -9.28
CA LYS A 389 5.45 17.56 -9.45
C LYS A 389 4.53 17.89 -8.27
N VAL A 390 4.52 17.09 -7.21
CA VAL A 390 3.72 17.25 -6.01
C VAL A 390 4.64 17.34 -4.78
N GLY A 391 4.24 18.11 -3.77
CA GLY A 391 5.07 18.31 -2.60
C GLY A 391 6.42 18.99 -2.94
N THR A 392 7.47 18.61 -2.23
CA THR A 392 8.86 19.06 -2.50
C THR A 392 9.57 17.95 -3.26
N ASP A 393 9.67 18.08 -4.60
CA ASP A 393 10.27 17.08 -5.50
C ASP A 393 9.68 15.65 -5.34
N GLY A 394 8.39 15.56 -5.01
CA GLY A 394 7.69 14.29 -4.78
C GLY A 394 7.71 13.81 -3.34
N TYR A 395 8.45 14.49 -2.45
CA TYR A 395 8.48 14.20 -1.01
C TYR A 395 7.38 14.97 -0.28
N PHE A 396 6.89 14.32 0.78
CA PHE A 396 5.88 14.87 1.67
C PHE A 396 6.42 14.99 3.09
N VAL A 397 5.89 15.94 3.83
CA VAL A 397 6.11 16.07 5.28
C VAL A 397 4.89 15.54 6.00
N ALA A 398 5.05 14.53 6.84
CA ALA A 398 4.00 14.07 7.75
C ALA A 398 4.28 14.59 9.16
N SER A 399 3.33 15.30 9.78
CA SER A 399 3.43 15.65 11.21
C SER A 399 3.38 14.38 12.07
N ASP A 400 3.98 14.41 13.27
CA ASP A 400 3.93 13.24 14.16
C ASP A 400 2.49 12.90 14.58
N ALA A 401 1.65 13.91 14.81
CA ALA A 401 0.23 13.70 15.07
C ALA A 401 -0.51 12.99 13.92
N TRP A 402 -0.14 13.27 12.66
CA TRP A 402 -0.71 12.55 11.52
C TRP A 402 -0.22 11.10 11.46
N MET A 403 1.05 10.86 11.81
CA MET A 403 1.58 9.49 11.92
C MET A 403 0.79 8.68 12.95
N ASP A 404 0.48 9.24 14.12
CA ASP A 404 -0.30 8.58 15.16
C ASP A 404 -1.69 8.15 14.66
N GLU A 405 -2.36 9.02 13.92
CA GLU A 405 -3.75 8.83 13.55
C GLU A 405 -3.97 7.99 12.28
N TYR A 406 -3.06 8.07 11.30
CA TYR A 406 -3.32 7.52 9.96
C TYR A 406 -2.27 6.53 9.45
N THR A 407 -1.23 6.22 10.22
CA THR A 407 -0.29 5.14 9.91
C THR A 407 -0.74 3.84 10.56
N TYR A 408 -0.87 2.79 9.76
CA TYR A 408 -1.37 1.49 10.21
C TYR A 408 -0.31 0.41 10.22
N GLN A 409 0.74 0.52 9.38
CA GLN A 409 1.74 -0.53 9.20
C GLN A 409 3.10 0.06 8.89
N ILE A 410 4.14 -0.58 9.43
CA ILE A 410 5.54 -0.40 9.00
C ILE A 410 6.17 -1.76 8.75
N VAL A 411 7.28 -1.76 8.03
CA VAL A 411 8.12 -2.95 7.84
C VAL A 411 9.51 -2.67 8.39
N VAL A 412 9.96 -3.51 9.29
CA VAL A 412 11.23 -3.35 9.98
C VAL A 412 12.02 -4.65 10.05
N CYS A 413 13.33 -4.55 10.26
CA CYS A 413 14.19 -5.70 10.48
C CYS A 413 13.84 -6.39 11.81
N LYS A 414 13.81 -7.73 11.82
CA LYS A 414 13.54 -8.57 13.00
C LYS A 414 14.47 -8.28 14.17
N GLU A 415 15.71 -7.92 13.89
CA GLU A 415 16.72 -7.61 14.91
C GLU A 415 16.32 -6.41 15.81
N LEU A 416 15.39 -5.58 15.37
CA LEU A 416 14.88 -4.45 16.14
C LEU A 416 13.77 -4.85 17.13
N LEU A 417 13.21 -6.04 16.96
CA LEU A 417 12.19 -6.57 17.88
C LEU A 417 12.86 -7.10 19.16
N THR A 418 12.16 -7.01 20.29
CA THR A 418 12.54 -7.71 21.50
C THR A 418 12.32 -9.22 21.33
N GLU A 419 12.92 -10.03 22.19
CA GLU A 419 12.70 -11.49 22.18
C GLU A 419 11.21 -11.84 22.36
N GLU A 420 10.47 -11.08 23.19
CA GLU A 420 9.04 -11.26 23.42
C GLU A 420 8.21 -10.90 22.16
N GLU A 421 8.54 -9.79 21.52
CA GLU A 421 7.88 -9.34 20.28
C GLU A 421 8.13 -10.34 19.13
N LEU A 422 9.36 -10.84 19.00
CA LEU A 422 9.70 -11.83 18.00
C LEU A 422 8.98 -13.16 18.24
N ALA A 423 8.94 -13.63 19.49
CA ALA A 423 8.18 -14.82 19.87
C ALA A 423 6.67 -14.67 19.58
N ALA A 424 6.12 -13.49 19.86
CA ALA A 424 4.72 -13.18 19.55
C ALA A 424 4.45 -13.15 18.03
N TYR A 425 5.39 -12.60 17.24
CA TYR A 425 5.29 -12.59 15.78
C TYR A 425 5.34 -14.01 15.19
N GLU A 426 6.20 -14.88 15.72
CA GLU A 426 6.40 -16.26 15.24
C GLU A 426 5.32 -17.25 15.75
N ALA A 427 4.56 -16.87 16.78
CA ALA A 427 3.44 -17.67 17.28
C ALA A 427 2.36 -17.85 16.21
N GLU A 428 1.47 -18.85 16.40
CA GLU A 428 0.31 -19.05 15.52
C GLU A 428 -0.55 -17.77 15.48
N PRO A 429 -0.76 -17.16 14.30
CA PRO A 429 -1.46 -15.90 14.22
C PRO A 429 -2.96 -16.06 14.44
N ILE A 430 -3.57 -15.04 15.01
CA ILE A 430 -5.03 -14.92 15.08
C ILE A 430 -5.55 -14.62 13.66
N VAL A 431 -6.42 -15.47 13.15
CA VAL A 431 -6.98 -15.33 11.79
C VAL A 431 -8.16 -14.38 11.82
N LEU A 432 -8.04 -13.26 11.14
CA LEU A 432 -9.09 -12.27 10.96
C LEU A 432 -9.96 -12.63 9.74
N ALA A 433 -11.20 -12.14 9.73
CA ALA A 433 -12.10 -12.35 8.60
C ALA A 433 -11.60 -11.64 7.32
N PRO A 434 -11.94 -12.12 6.11
CA PRO A 434 -11.48 -11.50 4.84
C PRO A 434 -11.82 -10.02 4.68
N TRP A 435 -12.86 -9.53 5.36
CA TRP A 435 -13.33 -8.14 5.36
C TRP A 435 -12.87 -7.31 6.56
N ASP A 436 -11.91 -7.83 7.35
CA ASP A 436 -11.31 -7.03 8.42
C ASP A 436 -10.57 -5.82 7.83
N PRO A 437 -10.60 -4.63 8.47
CA PRO A 437 -9.87 -3.45 8.02
C PRO A 437 -8.38 -3.69 7.78
N MET A 438 -7.76 -4.60 8.55
CA MET A 438 -6.34 -4.95 8.38
C MET A 438 -6.07 -5.81 7.13
N GLY A 439 -7.10 -6.32 6.47
CA GLY A 439 -7.02 -6.94 5.15
C GLY A 439 -7.03 -5.95 3.99
N ALA A 440 -7.10 -4.65 4.26
CA ALA A 440 -7.08 -3.63 3.22
C ALA A 440 -5.79 -3.67 2.40
N LEU A 441 -5.92 -3.54 1.08
CA LEU A 441 -4.80 -3.53 0.16
C LEU A 441 -4.45 -2.09 -0.22
N ALA A 442 -3.19 -1.69 -0.05
CA ALA A 442 -2.69 -0.39 -0.50
C ALA A 442 -2.79 -0.30 -2.03
N SER A 443 -3.69 0.54 -2.54
CA SER A 443 -4.07 0.60 -3.96
C SER A 443 -4.26 2.02 -4.53
N LYS A 444 -4.09 3.08 -3.70
CA LYS A 444 -4.30 4.48 -4.15
C LYS A 444 -3.06 5.14 -4.69
#